data_7434c2aa1a2172ffe89ee4e99aa2d1d3
#
_entry.id   7434c2aa1a2172ffe89ee4e99aa2d1d3
#
_cell.length_a   1.000
_cell.length_b   1.000
_cell.length_c   1.000
_cell.angle_alpha   90.00
_cell.angle_beta   90.00
_cell.angle_gamma   90.00
#
_symmetry.space_group_name_H-M   'P 1'
#
loop_
_entity.id
_entity.type
_entity.pdbx_description
1 polymer ?
#
loop_
_entity_poly.entity_id
_entity_poly.type
_entity_poly.pdbx_seq_one_letter_code
_entity_poly.pdbx_strand_id
1 'polypeptide(L)'
;MFQWPRLDMEAPQTNSLPDIQSSGDPRNIRINRVGVRGVELPVTVADEADIQHTVARLTMTVALPPDRRGTHMSRFIGILEAQTEPYTIEVVQSTIQAMLAELQAQEGTFEIRFPFFLRKAAPISRLESVMNYECAWTATISPAAFEL
;
A
#
# COMPACT_ATOMS: atom_id res chain seq x y z
N MET A 1 41.19 -9.92 -26.11
CA MET A 1 40.53 -8.80 -25.45
C MET A 1 39.44 -8.32 -26.41
N PHE A 2 38.19 -8.78 -26.17
CA PHE A 2 37.06 -8.43 -27.06
C PHE A 2 36.46 -7.11 -26.54
N GLN A 3 36.50 -6.11 -27.41
CA GLN A 3 35.99 -4.75 -27.11
C GLN A 3 34.59 -4.65 -27.76
N TRP A 4 33.54 -4.56 -26.94
CA TRP A 4 32.18 -4.34 -27.44
C TRP A 4 32.05 -2.93 -27.99
N PRO A 5 31.46 -2.73 -29.18
CA PRO A 5 31.15 -1.41 -29.71
C PRO A 5 30.16 -0.72 -28.75
N ARG A 6 30.48 0.52 -28.34
CA ARG A 6 29.51 1.40 -27.68
C ARG A 6 28.44 1.73 -28.70
N LEU A 7 27.24 1.21 -28.43
CA LEU A 7 26.03 1.73 -29.06
C LEU A 7 25.76 3.09 -28.43
N ASP A 8 25.95 4.15 -29.17
CA ASP A 8 25.46 5.48 -28.82
C ASP A 8 23.92 5.39 -28.89
N MET A 9 23.32 5.04 -27.76
CA MET A 9 21.87 5.17 -27.59
C MET A 9 21.61 6.66 -27.35
N GLU A 10 21.22 7.38 -28.40
CA GLU A 10 20.54 8.66 -28.23
C GLU A 10 19.39 8.46 -27.26
N ALA A 11 19.41 9.22 -26.16
CA ALA A 11 18.32 9.20 -25.17
C ALA A 11 17.00 9.50 -25.91
N PRO A 12 15.97 8.66 -25.75
CA PRO A 12 14.69 8.90 -26.39
C PRO A 12 14.21 10.28 -25.94
N GLN A 13 13.90 11.15 -26.91
CA GLN A 13 13.24 12.41 -26.64
C GLN A 13 11.97 12.08 -25.86
N THR A 14 11.88 12.54 -24.63
CA THR A 14 10.70 12.42 -23.78
C THR A 14 9.59 13.26 -24.42
N ASN A 15 8.88 12.66 -25.36
CA ASN A 15 7.55 13.10 -25.71
C ASN A 15 6.71 12.88 -24.46
N SER A 16 6.48 13.92 -23.68
CA SER A 16 5.61 13.85 -22.52
C SER A 16 4.21 13.52 -23.02
N LEU A 17 3.84 12.24 -22.92
CA LEU A 17 2.47 11.82 -23.18
C LEU A 17 1.55 12.63 -22.29
N PRO A 18 0.42 13.17 -22.82
CA PRO A 18 -0.52 13.92 -22.01
C PRO A 18 -1.03 13.05 -20.86
N ASP A 19 -1.02 13.60 -19.66
CA ASP A 19 -1.55 12.92 -18.46
C ASP A 19 -3.09 12.85 -18.54
N ILE A 20 -3.58 11.79 -19.19
CA ILE A 20 -5.01 11.56 -19.40
C ILE A 20 -5.72 11.26 -18.06
N GLN A 21 -4.99 10.72 -17.07
CA GLN A 21 -5.58 10.33 -15.78
C GLN A 21 -5.91 11.55 -14.91
N SER A 22 -5.09 12.61 -15.00
CA SER A 22 -5.33 13.88 -14.32
C SER A 22 -6.28 14.80 -15.08
N SER A 23 -6.71 14.43 -16.30
CA SER A 23 -7.64 15.24 -17.11
C SER A 23 -9.06 15.20 -16.54
N GLY A 24 -9.80 16.31 -16.70
CA GLY A 24 -11.20 16.41 -16.27
C GLY A 24 -12.10 15.38 -16.94
N ASP A 25 -13.06 14.82 -16.20
CA ASP A 25 -14.06 13.90 -16.72
C ASP A 25 -15.41 14.63 -16.92
N PRO A 26 -15.87 14.81 -18.19
CA PRO A 26 -17.14 15.47 -18.45
C PRO A 26 -18.36 14.67 -18.00
N ARG A 27 -18.20 13.37 -17.69
CA ARG A 27 -19.31 12.50 -17.24
C ARG A 27 -19.74 12.81 -15.82
N ASN A 28 -18.87 13.45 -15.02
CA ASN A 28 -19.13 13.87 -13.64
C ASN A 28 -19.62 12.72 -12.73
N ILE A 29 -18.99 11.55 -12.84
CA ILE A 29 -19.32 10.36 -12.05
C ILE A 29 -18.28 10.15 -10.95
N ARG A 30 -18.73 10.20 -9.69
CA ARG A 30 -17.87 9.87 -8.54
C ARG A 30 -17.51 8.39 -8.55
N ILE A 31 -16.22 8.08 -8.36
CA ILE A 31 -15.74 6.71 -8.17
C ILE A 31 -15.46 6.51 -6.69
N ASN A 32 -16.26 5.65 -6.05
CA ASN A 32 -16.16 5.44 -4.60
C ASN A 32 -14.88 4.72 -4.17
N ARG A 33 -14.36 3.82 -4.99
CA ARG A 33 -13.12 3.08 -4.70
C ARG A 33 -12.36 2.74 -5.96
N VAL A 34 -11.11 3.16 -6.02
CA VAL A 34 -10.15 2.79 -7.06
C VAL A 34 -8.79 2.56 -6.40
N GLY A 35 -8.07 1.55 -6.84
CA GLY A 35 -6.77 1.23 -6.28
C GLY A 35 -6.30 -0.18 -6.58
N VAL A 36 -5.39 -0.68 -5.77
CA VAL A 36 -4.82 -2.03 -5.86
C VAL A 36 -5.35 -2.91 -4.73
N ARG A 37 -5.59 -4.18 -5.03
CA ARG A 37 -6.10 -5.14 -4.05
C ARG A 37 -5.30 -6.43 -4.11
N GLY A 38 -4.95 -6.94 -2.91
CA GLY A 38 -4.32 -8.25 -2.78
C GLY A 38 -2.89 -8.31 -3.29
N VAL A 39 -2.16 -7.19 -3.24
CA VAL A 39 -0.72 -7.16 -3.57
C VAL A 39 0.02 -7.92 -2.50
N GLU A 40 0.74 -8.96 -2.86
CA GLU A 40 1.53 -9.76 -1.93
C GLU A 40 2.99 -9.31 -1.95
N LEU A 41 3.50 -8.93 -0.78
CA LEU A 41 4.89 -8.49 -0.58
C LEU A 41 5.49 -9.12 0.67
N PRO A 42 6.80 -9.43 0.63
CA PRO A 42 7.54 -9.72 1.86
C PRO A 42 7.63 -8.44 2.70
N VAL A 43 7.25 -8.55 3.96
CA VAL A 43 7.25 -7.40 4.89
C VAL A 43 7.84 -7.81 6.23
N THR A 44 8.24 -6.81 6.99
CA THR A 44 8.51 -6.95 8.42
C THR A 44 7.36 -6.34 9.18
N VAL A 45 6.82 -7.06 10.14
CA VAL A 45 5.79 -6.57 11.08
C VAL A 45 6.35 -6.54 12.48
N ALA A 46 5.98 -5.55 13.26
CA ALA A 46 6.43 -5.39 14.64
C ALA A 46 5.24 -5.08 15.55
N ASP A 47 5.26 -5.67 16.75
CA ASP A 47 4.44 -5.30 17.88
C ASP A 47 5.35 -4.90 19.07
N GLU A 48 4.78 -4.72 20.25
CA GLU A 48 5.54 -4.34 21.46
C GLU A 48 6.53 -5.42 21.90
N ALA A 49 6.36 -6.66 21.49
CA ALA A 49 7.09 -7.82 21.99
C ALA A 49 8.06 -8.41 20.97
N ASP A 50 7.77 -8.36 19.67
CA ASP A 50 8.51 -9.11 18.66
C ASP A 50 8.48 -8.43 17.27
N ILE A 51 9.48 -8.80 16.46
CA ILE A 51 9.61 -8.39 15.06
C ILE A 51 9.62 -9.65 14.21
N GLN A 52 8.73 -9.75 13.23
CA GLN A 52 8.62 -10.91 12.36
C GLN A 52 8.67 -10.55 10.88
N HIS A 53 9.43 -11.35 10.11
CA HIS A 53 9.37 -11.33 8.65
C HIS A 53 8.23 -12.24 8.20
N THR A 54 7.37 -11.73 7.34
CA THR A 54 6.21 -12.46 6.85
C THR A 54 5.86 -12.03 5.42
N VAL A 55 4.85 -12.65 4.83
CA VAL A 55 4.26 -12.20 3.58
C VAL A 55 2.91 -11.55 3.89
N ALA A 56 2.78 -10.28 3.53
CA ALA A 56 1.52 -9.58 3.70
C ALA A 56 0.77 -9.43 2.38
N ARG A 57 -0.55 -9.41 2.49
CA ARG A 57 -1.47 -9.05 1.42
C ARG A 57 -2.04 -7.67 1.69
N LEU A 58 -1.72 -6.74 0.77
CA LEU A 58 -2.04 -5.32 0.92
C LEU A 58 -3.17 -4.90 -0.03
N THR A 59 -4.04 -4.04 0.46
CA THR A 59 -5.10 -3.43 -0.32
C THR A 59 -5.08 -1.92 -0.06
N MET A 60 -5.04 -1.14 -1.13
CA MET A 60 -5.01 0.32 -1.07
C MET A 60 -6.06 0.86 -2.03
N THR A 61 -6.98 1.66 -1.51
CA THR A 61 -8.03 2.27 -2.32
C THR A 61 -8.26 3.73 -1.92
N VAL A 62 -8.61 4.56 -2.90
CA VAL A 62 -9.03 5.94 -2.69
C VAL A 62 -10.35 6.19 -3.40
N ALA A 63 -11.10 7.19 -2.93
CA ALA A 63 -12.24 7.73 -3.66
C ALA A 63 -11.76 8.81 -4.63
N LEU A 64 -12.33 8.86 -5.82
CA LEU A 64 -12.07 9.92 -6.79
C LEU A 64 -13.29 10.84 -6.90
N PRO A 65 -13.06 12.16 -6.85
CA PRO A 65 -14.12 13.12 -7.10
C PRO A 65 -14.64 13.00 -8.55
N PRO A 66 -15.85 13.49 -8.82
CA PRO A 66 -16.51 13.28 -10.11
C PRO A 66 -15.82 13.97 -11.29
N ASP A 67 -15.00 14.96 -11.02
CA ASP A 67 -14.23 15.72 -12.01
C ASP A 67 -12.94 15.04 -12.46
N ARG A 68 -12.56 13.90 -11.86
CA ARG A 68 -11.32 13.15 -12.20
C ARG A 68 -11.63 11.87 -12.94
N ARG A 69 -10.89 11.62 -14.02
CA ARG A 69 -10.98 10.38 -14.83
C ARG A 69 -10.39 9.15 -14.14
N GLY A 70 -9.35 9.32 -13.34
CA GLY A 70 -8.64 8.19 -12.78
C GLY A 70 -7.54 8.60 -11.81
N THR A 71 -6.71 7.63 -11.47
CA THR A 71 -5.50 7.82 -10.67
C THR A 71 -4.36 6.94 -11.20
N HIS A 72 -3.14 7.33 -10.92
CA HIS A 72 -1.94 6.61 -11.35
C HIS A 72 -1.73 5.36 -10.50
N MET A 73 -2.00 4.17 -11.05
CA MET A 73 -1.83 2.89 -10.34
C MET A 73 -0.40 2.66 -9.86
N SER A 74 0.61 3.12 -10.62
CA SER A 74 2.02 3.02 -10.24
C SER A 74 2.37 3.75 -8.95
N ARG A 75 1.64 4.81 -8.58
CA ARG A 75 1.86 5.52 -7.32
C ARG A 75 1.53 4.66 -6.11
N PHE A 76 0.51 3.81 -6.18
CA PHE A 76 0.21 2.85 -5.10
C PHE A 76 1.39 1.90 -4.86
N ILE A 77 1.96 1.37 -5.94
CA ILE A 77 3.11 0.46 -5.84
C ILE A 77 4.34 1.22 -5.31
N GLY A 78 4.59 2.45 -5.81
CA GLY A 78 5.69 3.29 -5.32
C GLY A 78 5.61 3.58 -3.81
N ILE A 79 4.40 3.79 -3.25
CA ILE A 79 4.19 3.97 -1.81
C ILE A 79 4.59 2.71 -1.05
N LEU A 80 4.20 1.53 -1.54
CA LEU A 80 4.53 0.25 -0.90
C LEU A 80 6.03 -0.04 -0.96
N GLU A 81 6.68 0.22 -2.10
CA GLU A 81 8.12 0.02 -2.29
C GLU A 81 8.97 1.00 -1.47
N ALA A 82 8.46 2.21 -1.22
CA ALA A 82 9.14 3.19 -0.38
C ALA A 82 9.09 2.84 1.13
N GLN A 83 8.22 1.92 1.53
CA GLN A 83 8.09 1.50 2.92
C GLN A 83 9.22 0.54 3.30
N THR A 84 10.17 1.02 4.12
CA THR A 84 11.34 0.25 4.57
C THR A 84 11.29 -0.10 6.05
N GLU A 85 10.46 0.59 6.83
CA GLU A 85 10.31 0.32 8.26
C GLU A 85 9.34 -0.83 8.51
N PRO A 86 9.50 -1.55 9.63
CA PRO A 86 8.54 -2.57 10.02
C PRO A 86 7.11 -1.99 10.14
N TYR A 87 6.13 -2.71 9.66
CA TYR A 87 4.74 -2.32 9.84
C TYR A 87 4.34 -2.42 11.30
N THR A 88 3.85 -1.32 11.83
CA THR A 88 3.16 -1.16 13.12
C THR A 88 1.83 -0.45 12.86
N ILE A 89 1.02 -0.27 13.89
CA ILE A 89 -0.23 0.48 13.78
C ILE A 89 0.04 1.93 13.36
N GLU A 90 1.09 2.54 13.89
CA GLU A 90 1.50 3.92 13.57
C GLU A 90 1.97 4.03 12.12
N VAL A 91 2.73 3.05 11.63
CA VAL A 91 3.17 2.99 10.23
C VAL A 91 1.98 2.81 9.29
N VAL A 92 1.00 2.00 9.64
CA VAL A 92 -0.25 1.87 8.88
C VAL A 92 -1.01 3.20 8.80
N GLN A 93 -1.08 3.95 9.92
CA GLN A 93 -1.69 5.28 9.96
C GLN A 93 -0.94 6.31 9.12
N SER A 94 0.39 6.33 9.19
CA SER A 94 1.21 7.25 8.37
C SER A 94 1.16 6.89 6.89
N THR A 95 1.10 5.60 6.56
CA THR A 95 1.00 5.12 5.17
C THR A 95 -0.30 5.58 4.51
N ILE A 96 -1.45 5.50 5.20
CA ILE A 96 -2.70 6.00 4.60
C ILE A 96 -2.67 7.51 4.39
N GLN A 97 -2.06 8.28 5.30
CA GLN A 97 -1.90 9.72 5.14
C GLN A 97 -1.01 10.06 3.93
N ALA A 98 0.14 9.38 3.80
CA ALA A 98 1.04 9.54 2.66
C ALA A 98 0.34 9.16 1.34
N MET A 99 -0.44 8.08 1.35
CA MET A 99 -1.23 7.64 0.20
C MET A 99 -2.23 8.71 -0.25
N LEU A 100 -2.99 9.29 0.66
CA LEU A 100 -3.97 10.32 0.35
C LEU A 100 -3.30 11.60 -0.20
N ALA A 101 -2.17 12.01 0.39
CA ALA A 101 -1.40 13.16 -0.08
C ALA A 101 -0.84 12.94 -1.50
N GLU A 102 -0.19 11.80 -1.75
CA GLU A 102 0.41 11.47 -3.04
C GLU A 102 -0.62 11.35 -4.17
N LEU A 103 -1.79 10.78 -3.84
CA LEU A 103 -2.89 10.59 -4.80
C LEU A 103 -3.85 11.78 -4.86
N GLN A 104 -3.62 12.82 -4.04
CA GLN A 104 -4.48 14.00 -3.91
C GLN A 104 -5.95 13.61 -3.67
N ALA A 105 -6.16 12.61 -2.81
CA ALA A 105 -7.46 12.11 -2.43
C ALA A 105 -7.82 12.54 -1.01
N GLN A 106 -9.11 12.65 -0.71
CA GLN A 106 -9.62 13.00 0.62
C GLN A 106 -10.11 11.79 1.41
N GLU A 107 -10.40 10.71 0.71
CA GLU A 107 -10.93 9.49 1.29
C GLU A 107 -10.12 8.29 0.79
N GLY A 108 -9.89 7.33 1.67
CA GLY A 108 -9.20 6.11 1.29
C GLY A 108 -9.17 5.07 2.38
N THR A 109 -8.76 3.87 1.99
CA THR A 109 -8.56 2.73 2.88
C THR A 109 -7.23 2.07 2.56
N PHE A 110 -6.48 1.77 3.59
CA PHE A 110 -5.29 0.93 3.55
C PHE A 110 -5.50 -0.27 4.45
N GLU A 111 -5.37 -1.48 3.92
CA GLU A 111 -5.48 -2.73 4.65
C GLU A 111 -4.22 -3.56 4.41
N ILE A 112 -3.69 -4.11 5.48
CA ILE A 112 -2.60 -5.08 5.47
C ILE A 112 -3.05 -6.33 6.23
N ARG A 113 -2.97 -7.51 5.60
CA ARG A 113 -3.26 -8.83 6.17
C ARG A 113 -2.01 -9.68 6.12
N PHE A 114 -1.70 -10.35 7.23
CA PHE A 114 -0.50 -11.17 7.35
C PHE A 114 -0.66 -12.28 8.38
N PRO A 115 0.01 -13.43 8.21
CA PRO A 115 0.16 -14.41 9.26
C PRO A 115 1.15 -13.92 10.31
N PHE A 116 0.77 -14.05 11.58
CA PHE A 116 1.62 -13.74 12.73
C PHE A 116 1.77 -14.98 13.62
N PHE A 117 2.99 -15.30 14.01
CA PHE A 117 3.32 -16.52 14.70
C PHE A 117 3.69 -16.24 16.15
N LEU A 118 3.01 -16.92 17.09
CA LEU A 118 3.30 -16.84 18.52
C LEU A 118 3.67 -18.20 19.07
N ARG A 119 4.73 -18.24 19.88
CA ARG A 119 5.05 -19.43 20.70
C ARG A 119 4.17 -19.41 21.95
N LYS A 120 3.49 -20.51 22.20
CA LYS A 120 2.67 -20.72 23.41
C LYS A 120 2.98 -22.04 24.04
N ALA A 121 3.11 -22.03 25.37
CA ALA A 121 3.24 -23.25 26.18
C ALA A 121 1.85 -23.75 26.60
N ALA A 122 1.61 -25.06 26.44
CA ALA A 122 0.40 -25.68 26.96
C ALA A 122 0.35 -25.57 28.49
N PRO A 123 -0.81 -25.23 29.08
CA PRO A 123 -0.91 -24.95 30.52
C PRO A 123 -0.50 -26.12 31.43
N ILE A 124 -0.78 -27.35 31.01
CA ILE A 124 -0.54 -28.56 31.80
C ILE A 124 0.78 -29.22 31.41
N SER A 125 0.97 -29.54 30.13
CA SER A 125 2.15 -30.28 29.65
C SER A 125 3.41 -29.45 29.51
N ARG A 126 3.29 -28.12 29.51
CA ARG A 126 4.36 -27.15 29.24
C ARG A 126 5.03 -27.31 27.87
N LEU A 127 4.46 -28.12 27.00
CA LEU A 127 4.95 -28.26 25.64
C LEU A 127 4.73 -26.94 24.87
N GLU A 128 5.79 -26.44 24.28
CA GLU A 128 5.73 -25.26 23.43
C GLU A 128 5.35 -25.63 22.02
N SER A 129 4.46 -24.83 21.45
CA SER A 129 4.08 -24.91 20.04
C SER A 129 3.98 -23.53 19.42
N VAL A 130 4.15 -23.47 18.11
CA VAL A 130 3.94 -22.26 17.32
C VAL A 130 2.48 -22.22 16.87
N MET A 131 1.81 -21.12 17.15
CA MET A 131 0.45 -20.86 16.69
C MET A 131 0.48 -19.78 15.61
N ASN A 132 -0.26 -20.00 14.54
CA ASN A 132 -0.46 -19.05 13.46
C ASN A 132 -1.77 -18.27 13.69
N TYR A 133 -1.68 -16.95 13.60
CA TYR A 133 -2.82 -16.05 13.63
C TYR A 133 -2.87 -15.24 12.33
N GLU A 134 -4.04 -15.23 11.68
CA GLU A 134 -4.30 -14.29 10.59
C GLU A 134 -4.64 -12.92 11.19
N CYS A 135 -3.72 -11.98 11.01
CA CYS A 135 -3.85 -10.61 11.49
C CYS A 135 -4.26 -9.68 10.36
N ALA A 136 -5.02 -8.65 10.68
CA ALA A 136 -5.36 -7.58 9.76
C ALA A 136 -5.37 -6.24 10.48
N TRP A 137 -4.70 -5.24 9.88
CA TRP A 137 -4.83 -3.85 10.28
C TRP A 137 -5.47 -3.08 9.13
N THR A 138 -6.45 -2.25 9.47
CA THR A 138 -7.17 -1.44 8.48
C THR A 138 -7.24 -0.02 8.98
N ALA A 139 -6.74 0.91 8.16
CA ALA A 139 -6.92 2.33 8.37
C ALA A 139 -7.87 2.88 7.30
N THR A 140 -8.82 3.70 7.72
CA THR A 140 -9.76 4.37 6.82
C THR A 140 -9.84 5.84 7.19
N ILE A 141 -9.74 6.70 6.19
CA ILE A 141 -9.98 8.13 6.31
C ILE A 141 -11.14 8.50 5.41
N SER A 142 -12.16 9.15 5.97
CA SER A 142 -13.32 9.67 5.24
C SER A 142 -13.79 10.98 5.87
N PRO A 143 -14.34 11.93 5.10
CA PRO A 143 -14.85 13.19 5.62
C PRO A 143 -15.98 13.04 6.65
N ALA A 144 -16.77 11.99 6.55
CA ALA A 144 -17.89 11.72 7.46
C ALA A 144 -17.47 11.32 8.88
N ALA A 145 -16.20 11.06 9.14
CA ALA A 145 -15.69 10.72 10.47
C ALA A 145 -15.48 11.95 11.37
N PHE A 146 -15.77 13.16 10.89
CA PHE A 146 -15.65 14.43 11.64
C PHE A 146 -16.99 15.10 11.94
N GLU A 147 -18.12 14.49 11.65
CA GLU A 147 -19.42 14.96 12.17
C GLU A 147 -19.69 14.27 13.51
N LEU A 148 -19.31 14.96 14.58
CA LEU A 148 -19.82 14.77 15.94
C LEU A 148 -21.02 15.70 16.15
#